data_951d9900d30490553da4acb4fcc834f9
#
_entry.id   951d9900d30490553da4acb4fcc834f9
#
_cell.length_a   1.000
_cell.length_b   1.000
_cell.length_c   1.000
_cell.angle_alpha   90.00
_cell.angle_beta   90.00
_cell.angle_gamma   90.00
#
_symmetry.space_group_name_H-M   'P 1'
#
loop_
_entity.id
_entity.type
_entity.pdbx_description
1 polymer ?
#
loop_
_entity_poly.entity_id
_entity_poly.type
_entity_poly.pdbx_seq_one_letter_code
_entity_poly.pdbx_strand_id
1 'polypeptide(L)'
;MELNEKHIENTKLIANRARLLEHFPKNAVVAEIGVAEGKYSEKILSTTKPKELHLIDIWDSERFGETDMLAVRDKFKEPIDAGHVAVHRGHSLEVLQGFEDGYFDWVYLDTSHRYRDTLDELECCRLKVRDGGLIAGHDYASGNIESGLPYGVVEAVNEFCNTHDWRLAYLTNEARRYLSFAITHTTA
;
A
#
# COMPACT_ATOMS: atom_id res chain seq x y z
N MET A 1 2.65 18.10 -9.23
CA MET A 1 3.85 17.82 -10.09
C MET A 1 3.48 16.74 -11.10
N GLU A 2 3.90 16.85 -12.36
CA GLU A 2 3.70 15.80 -13.37
C GLU A 2 4.87 14.82 -13.37
N LEU A 3 4.61 13.56 -13.73
CA LEU A 3 5.66 12.56 -13.94
C LEU A 3 6.38 12.83 -15.27
N ASN A 4 7.69 12.65 -15.27
CA ASN A 4 8.45 12.62 -16.51
C ASN A 4 8.14 11.35 -17.31
N GLU A 5 8.23 11.40 -18.62
CA GLU A 5 7.88 10.30 -19.53
C GLU A 5 8.58 8.98 -19.16
N LYS A 6 9.85 9.01 -18.80
CA LYS A 6 10.62 7.84 -18.37
C LYS A 6 10.00 7.06 -17.18
N HIS A 7 9.19 7.73 -16.36
CA HIS A 7 8.54 7.11 -15.19
C HIS A 7 7.20 6.45 -15.52
N ILE A 8 6.68 6.62 -16.74
CA ILE A 8 5.35 6.12 -17.16
C ILE A 8 5.34 5.32 -18.45
N GLU A 9 6.40 5.38 -19.28
CA GLU A 9 6.43 4.78 -20.64
C GLU A 9 6.09 3.29 -20.69
N ASN A 10 6.35 2.55 -19.61
CA ASN A 10 6.09 1.11 -19.49
C ASN A 10 4.98 0.77 -18.49
N THR A 11 4.15 1.75 -18.11
CA THR A 11 3.05 1.54 -17.15
C THR A 11 1.98 0.63 -17.75
N LYS A 12 1.61 -0.41 -17.02
CA LYS A 12 0.52 -1.31 -17.40
C LYS A 12 -0.79 -0.85 -16.76
N LEU A 13 -1.82 -0.68 -17.59
CA LEU A 13 -3.17 -0.38 -17.12
C LEU A 13 -3.89 -1.67 -16.74
N ILE A 14 -4.38 -1.75 -15.50
CA ILE A 14 -5.06 -2.91 -14.92
C ILE A 14 -6.51 -2.54 -14.61
N ALA A 15 -7.44 -3.46 -14.77
CA ALA A 15 -8.86 -3.19 -14.66
C ALA A 15 -9.32 -2.69 -13.27
N ASN A 16 -8.73 -3.22 -12.17
CA ASN A 16 -9.04 -2.83 -10.80
C ASN A 16 -7.99 -3.37 -9.82
N ARG A 17 -8.04 -2.92 -8.55
CA ARG A 17 -7.07 -3.30 -7.51
C ARG A 17 -7.06 -4.79 -7.16
N ALA A 18 -8.18 -5.49 -7.32
CA ALA A 18 -8.18 -6.94 -7.09
C ALA A 18 -7.37 -7.68 -8.17
N ARG A 19 -7.49 -7.24 -9.43
CA ARG A 19 -6.66 -7.76 -10.53
C ARG A 19 -5.20 -7.32 -10.43
N LEU A 20 -4.93 -6.15 -9.85
CA LEU A 20 -3.57 -5.68 -9.60
C LEU A 20 -2.79 -6.70 -8.75
N LEU A 21 -3.40 -7.28 -7.72
CA LEU A 21 -2.77 -8.29 -6.85
C LEU A 21 -2.34 -9.56 -7.60
N GLU A 22 -2.97 -9.88 -8.75
CA GLU A 22 -2.58 -11.04 -9.56
C GLU A 22 -1.19 -10.88 -10.18
N HIS A 23 -0.71 -9.64 -10.32
CA HIS A 23 0.60 -9.29 -10.87
C HIS A 23 1.70 -9.19 -9.80
N PHE A 24 1.35 -9.25 -8.53
CA PHE A 24 2.32 -9.14 -7.44
C PHE A 24 3.01 -10.47 -7.14
N PRO A 25 4.24 -10.43 -6.63
CA PRO A 25 4.95 -11.63 -6.19
C PRO A 25 4.12 -12.46 -5.21
N LYS A 26 4.09 -13.77 -5.44
CA LYS A 26 3.47 -14.75 -4.55
C LYS A 26 4.50 -15.27 -3.55
N ASN A 27 4.02 -15.88 -2.44
CA ASN A 27 4.89 -16.42 -1.39
C ASN A 27 5.93 -15.39 -0.89
N ALA A 28 5.52 -14.15 -0.81
CA ALA A 28 6.30 -12.96 -0.50
C ALA A 28 6.09 -12.51 0.96
N VAL A 29 7.01 -11.72 1.50
CA VAL A 29 6.84 -10.99 2.77
C VAL A 29 6.27 -9.62 2.44
N VAL A 30 5.09 -9.32 2.97
CA VAL A 30 4.32 -8.16 2.52
C VAL A 30 3.69 -7.39 3.67
N ALA A 31 3.39 -6.10 3.45
CA ALA A 31 2.63 -5.30 4.40
C ALA A 31 1.43 -4.61 3.73
N GLU A 32 0.32 -4.54 4.46
CA GLU A 32 -0.78 -3.61 4.23
C GLU A 32 -0.76 -2.54 5.33
N ILE A 33 -0.72 -1.28 4.92
CA ILE A 33 -0.62 -0.11 5.78
C ILE A 33 -1.89 0.71 5.58
N GLY A 34 -2.73 0.75 6.63
CA GLY A 34 -4.12 1.17 6.53
C GLY A 34 -5.04 -0.02 6.25
N VAL A 35 -5.43 -0.74 7.28
CA VAL A 35 -6.16 -2.02 7.22
C VAL A 35 -7.66 -1.85 7.39
N ALA A 36 -8.05 -0.88 8.23
CA ALA A 36 -9.44 -0.63 8.60
C ALA A 36 -10.15 -1.92 9.09
N GLU A 37 -11.13 -2.43 8.36
CA GLU A 37 -11.89 -3.66 8.66
C GLU A 37 -11.26 -4.95 8.07
N GLY A 38 -10.09 -4.87 7.44
CA GLY A 38 -9.39 -6.01 6.85
C GLY A 38 -10.03 -6.60 5.59
N LYS A 39 -10.86 -5.82 4.89
CA LYS A 39 -11.53 -6.29 3.65
C LYS A 39 -10.55 -6.48 2.49
N TYR A 40 -9.56 -5.60 2.38
CA TYR A 40 -8.56 -5.74 1.34
C TYR A 40 -7.47 -6.74 1.74
N SER A 41 -7.17 -6.84 3.03
CA SER A 41 -6.30 -7.87 3.61
C SER A 41 -6.72 -9.30 3.19
N GLU A 42 -8.04 -9.59 3.20
CA GLU A 42 -8.59 -10.87 2.72
C GLU A 42 -8.27 -11.11 1.24
N LYS A 43 -8.32 -10.06 0.41
CA LYS A 43 -7.95 -10.14 -1.01
C LYS A 43 -6.45 -10.37 -1.19
N ILE A 44 -5.63 -9.66 -0.41
CA ILE A 44 -4.19 -9.87 -0.39
C ILE A 44 -3.90 -11.33 -0.04
N LEU A 45 -4.38 -11.80 1.10
CA LEU A 45 -4.11 -13.15 1.59
C LEU A 45 -4.55 -14.24 0.59
N SER A 46 -5.78 -14.13 0.07
CA SER A 46 -6.33 -15.14 -0.82
C SER A 46 -5.70 -15.14 -2.22
N THR A 47 -5.34 -13.96 -2.74
CA THR A 47 -4.84 -13.80 -4.12
C THR A 47 -3.33 -14.00 -4.19
N THR A 48 -2.57 -13.42 -3.27
CA THR A 48 -1.10 -13.43 -3.34
C THR A 48 -0.49 -14.60 -2.56
N LYS A 49 -1.22 -15.18 -1.62
CA LYS A 49 -0.74 -16.27 -0.76
C LYS A 49 0.65 -15.95 -0.19
N PRO A 50 0.76 -14.85 0.56
CA PRO A 50 2.05 -14.40 1.04
C PRO A 50 2.65 -15.41 2.02
N LYS A 51 3.98 -15.41 2.13
CA LYS A 51 4.69 -16.13 3.18
C LYS A 51 4.37 -15.51 4.53
N GLU A 52 4.40 -14.17 4.59
CA GLU A 52 4.09 -13.37 5.76
C GLU A 52 3.31 -12.13 5.31
N LEU A 53 2.21 -11.81 6.00
CA LEU A 53 1.41 -10.61 5.80
C LEU A 53 1.39 -9.80 7.10
N HIS A 54 1.92 -8.59 7.06
CA HIS A 54 1.90 -7.64 8.16
C HIS A 54 0.77 -6.64 7.95
N LEU A 55 -0.20 -6.63 8.87
CA LEU A 55 -1.35 -5.72 8.90
C LEU A 55 -1.04 -4.58 9.87
N ILE A 56 -0.84 -3.37 9.33
CA ILE A 56 -0.42 -2.20 10.10
C ILE A 56 -1.52 -1.15 10.05
N ASP A 57 -2.05 -0.76 11.21
CA ASP A 57 -3.03 0.31 11.32
C ASP A 57 -2.97 0.93 12.72
N ILE A 58 -3.35 2.20 12.83
CA ILE A 58 -3.37 2.90 14.10
C ILE A 58 -4.59 2.52 14.94
N TRP A 59 -5.75 2.25 14.30
CA TRP A 59 -7.04 1.93 14.93
C TRP A 59 -7.39 2.86 16.10
N ASP A 60 -7.26 4.17 15.87
CA ASP A 60 -7.54 5.17 16.91
C ASP A 60 -8.47 6.31 16.41
N SER A 61 -9.25 6.08 15.37
CA SER A 61 -10.23 7.03 14.84
C SER A 61 -11.66 6.67 15.25
N GLU A 62 -12.58 7.66 15.16
CA GLU A 62 -14.02 7.41 15.34
C GLU A 62 -14.58 6.42 14.30
N ARG A 63 -13.98 6.37 13.13
CA ARG A 63 -14.42 5.49 12.04
C ARG A 63 -13.86 4.08 12.17
N PHE A 64 -12.61 3.96 12.56
CA PHE A 64 -11.91 2.68 12.71
C PHE A 64 -11.13 2.69 14.03
N GLY A 65 -11.59 1.91 14.99
CA GLY A 65 -11.06 1.87 16.34
C GLY A 65 -10.65 0.48 16.81
N GLU A 66 -10.51 0.34 18.12
CA GLU A 66 -10.11 -0.92 18.74
C GLU A 66 -11.05 -2.09 18.42
N THR A 67 -12.36 -1.82 18.28
CA THR A 67 -13.35 -2.85 17.91
C THR A 67 -13.06 -3.44 16.53
N ASP A 68 -12.66 -2.59 15.57
CA ASP A 68 -12.29 -3.03 14.22
C ASP A 68 -11.00 -3.84 14.24
N MET A 69 -10.01 -3.42 15.03
CA MET A 69 -8.79 -4.19 15.24
C MET A 69 -9.08 -5.59 15.81
N LEU A 70 -9.96 -5.68 16.82
CA LEU A 70 -10.34 -6.97 17.39
C LEU A 70 -11.08 -7.86 16.38
N ALA A 71 -11.96 -7.26 15.55
CA ALA A 71 -12.64 -7.98 14.47
C ALA A 71 -11.63 -8.47 13.39
N VAL A 72 -10.62 -7.66 13.06
CA VAL A 72 -9.52 -8.08 12.17
C VAL A 72 -8.74 -9.25 12.77
N ARG A 73 -8.38 -9.20 14.05
CA ARG A 73 -7.69 -10.30 14.73
C ARG A 73 -8.51 -11.59 14.76
N ASP A 74 -9.81 -11.49 14.98
CA ASP A 74 -10.72 -12.64 14.94
C ASP A 74 -10.84 -13.22 13.53
N LYS A 75 -11.04 -12.36 12.55
CA LYS A 75 -11.11 -12.73 11.12
C LYS A 75 -9.87 -13.49 10.63
N PHE A 76 -8.70 -13.07 11.04
CA PHE A 76 -7.42 -13.67 10.64
C PHE A 76 -6.82 -14.59 11.71
N LYS A 77 -7.64 -15.07 12.66
CA LYS A 77 -7.15 -15.87 13.79
C LYS A 77 -6.31 -17.07 13.35
N GLU A 78 -6.82 -17.87 12.43
CA GLU A 78 -6.11 -19.07 11.95
C GLU A 78 -4.75 -18.76 11.31
N PRO A 79 -4.63 -17.81 10.33
CA PRO A 79 -3.32 -17.46 9.79
C PRO A 79 -2.42 -16.71 10.79
N ILE A 80 -2.96 -16.02 11.79
CA ILE A 80 -2.16 -15.44 12.89
C ILE A 80 -1.58 -16.56 13.76
N ASP A 81 -2.39 -17.52 14.19
CA ASP A 81 -1.96 -18.66 15.00
C ASP A 81 -0.91 -19.52 14.25
N ALA A 82 -1.00 -19.56 12.93
CA ALA A 82 -0.03 -20.24 12.06
C ALA A 82 1.25 -19.42 11.76
N GLY A 83 1.33 -18.17 12.21
CA GLY A 83 2.48 -17.30 11.99
C GLY A 83 2.58 -16.70 10.57
N HIS A 84 1.49 -16.78 9.77
CA HIS A 84 1.45 -16.21 8.42
C HIS A 84 0.92 -14.78 8.38
N VAL A 85 0.21 -14.32 9.42
CA VAL A 85 -0.32 -12.96 9.55
C VAL A 85 0.11 -12.38 10.88
N ALA A 86 0.61 -11.15 10.87
CA ALA A 86 0.93 -10.37 12.06
C ALA A 86 0.14 -9.06 12.05
N VAL A 87 -0.48 -8.71 13.19
CA VAL A 87 -1.26 -7.48 13.36
C VAL A 87 -0.50 -6.52 14.25
N HIS A 88 -0.18 -5.34 13.72
CA HIS A 88 0.56 -4.27 14.38
C HIS A 88 -0.35 -3.06 14.57
N ARG A 89 -0.63 -2.71 15.83
CA ARG A 89 -1.32 -1.47 16.16
C ARG A 89 -0.29 -0.38 16.40
N GLY A 90 -0.34 0.69 15.63
CA GLY A 90 0.53 1.85 15.80
C GLY A 90 0.56 2.75 14.57
N HIS A 91 1.24 3.87 14.73
CA HIS A 91 1.47 4.79 13.62
C HIS A 91 2.34 4.11 12.55
N SER A 92 1.96 4.25 11.27
CA SER A 92 2.62 3.58 10.14
C SER A 92 4.15 3.72 10.16
N LEU A 93 4.66 4.93 10.32
CA LEU A 93 6.10 5.20 10.32
C LEU A 93 6.82 4.56 11.51
N GLU A 94 6.22 4.59 12.70
CA GLU A 94 6.82 3.98 13.91
C GLU A 94 6.92 2.47 13.76
N VAL A 95 5.85 1.83 13.27
CA VAL A 95 5.84 0.39 13.05
C VAL A 95 6.82 -0.01 11.94
N LEU A 96 6.83 0.71 10.82
CA LEU A 96 7.74 0.42 9.70
C LEU A 96 9.21 0.56 10.09
N GLN A 97 9.57 1.54 10.93
CA GLN A 97 10.95 1.71 11.41
C GLN A 97 11.46 0.51 12.21
N GLY A 98 10.57 -0.30 12.78
CA GLY A 98 10.93 -1.52 13.51
C GLY A 98 11.39 -2.68 12.62
N PHE A 99 11.17 -2.63 11.32
CA PHE A 99 11.61 -3.66 10.38
C PHE A 99 13.02 -3.33 9.84
N GLU A 100 13.75 -4.36 9.44
CA GLU A 100 15.03 -4.21 8.75
C GLU A 100 14.84 -3.58 7.36
N ASP A 101 15.89 -2.95 6.83
CA ASP A 101 15.87 -2.44 5.47
C ASP A 101 15.81 -3.60 4.46
N GLY A 102 15.02 -3.45 3.41
CA GLY A 102 14.81 -4.48 2.42
C GLY A 102 13.98 -5.68 2.89
N TYR A 103 13.27 -5.57 4.01
CA TYR A 103 12.49 -6.68 4.60
C TYR A 103 11.31 -7.12 3.75
N PHE A 104 10.59 -6.16 3.14
CA PHE A 104 9.37 -6.46 2.37
C PHE A 104 9.67 -6.70 0.90
N ASP A 105 9.00 -7.67 0.31
CA ASP A 105 8.94 -7.85 -1.14
C ASP A 105 8.05 -6.78 -1.79
N TRP A 106 6.94 -6.42 -1.12
CA TRP A 106 6.08 -5.31 -1.50
C TRP A 106 5.23 -4.84 -0.32
N VAL A 107 4.77 -3.58 -0.43
CA VAL A 107 3.84 -2.97 0.52
C VAL A 107 2.65 -2.35 -0.20
N TYR A 108 1.52 -2.20 0.50
CA TYR A 108 0.32 -1.54 0.01
C TYR A 108 -0.12 -0.46 1.00
N LEU A 109 -0.23 0.80 0.53
CA LEU A 109 -0.56 1.99 1.31
C LEU A 109 -2.03 2.39 1.07
N ASP A 110 -2.83 2.50 2.12
CA ASP A 110 -4.22 2.98 2.08
C ASP A 110 -4.56 3.72 3.39
N THR A 111 -3.87 4.84 3.65
CA THR A 111 -3.88 5.55 4.92
C THR A 111 -4.65 6.88 4.87
N SER A 112 -4.04 8.01 5.24
CA SER A 112 -4.71 9.30 5.42
C SER A 112 -4.99 10.07 4.12
N HIS A 113 -4.38 9.68 3.02
CA HIS A 113 -4.44 10.33 1.69
C HIS A 113 -3.92 11.78 1.65
N ARG A 114 -3.30 12.27 2.73
CA ARG A 114 -2.68 13.59 2.76
C ARG A 114 -1.30 13.53 2.10
N TYR A 115 -0.96 14.59 1.36
CA TYR A 115 0.32 14.67 0.65
C TYR A 115 1.52 14.35 1.55
N ARG A 116 1.62 15.02 2.74
CA ARG A 116 2.79 14.86 3.60
C ARG A 116 2.89 13.47 4.20
N ASP A 117 1.76 12.94 4.69
CA ASP A 117 1.74 11.61 5.30
C ASP A 117 2.09 10.54 4.25
N THR A 118 1.50 10.63 3.05
CA THR A 118 1.80 9.72 1.94
C THR A 118 3.27 9.79 1.52
N LEU A 119 3.84 11.00 1.42
CA LEU A 119 5.24 11.17 1.04
C LEU A 119 6.18 10.56 2.11
N ASP A 120 5.93 10.84 3.39
CA ASP A 120 6.74 10.31 4.49
C ASP A 120 6.65 8.77 4.56
N GLU A 121 5.48 8.18 4.28
CA GLU A 121 5.29 6.73 4.18
C GLU A 121 6.04 6.14 2.97
N LEU A 122 5.99 6.78 1.81
CA LEU A 122 6.75 6.35 0.62
C LEU A 122 8.27 6.38 0.88
N GLU A 123 8.77 7.44 1.53
CA GLU A 123 10.19 7.55 1.91
C GLU A 123 10.62 6.44 2.87
N CYS A 124 9.78 6.12 3.86
CA CYS A 124 10.05 5.01 4.76
C CYS A 124 10.01 3.67 4.00
N CYS A 125 8.96 3.43 3.20
CA CYS A 125 8.80 2.20 2.44
C CYS A 125 9.95 1.96 1.45
N ARG A 126 10.53 3.03 0.87
CA ARG A 126 11.70 2.95 -0.01
C ARG A 126 12.89 2.22 0.63
N LEU A 127 13.08 2.40 1.92
CA LEU A 127 14.12 1.71 2.68
C LEU A 127 13.71 0.28 3.06
N LYS A 128 12.42 0.07 3.33
CA LYS A 128 11.90 -1.19 3.88
C LYS A 128 11.54 -2.22 2.81
N VAL A 129 11.33 -1.77 1.57
CA VAL A 129 11.11 -2.65 0.42
C VAL A 129 12.45 -2.99 -0.22
N ARG A 130 12.68 -4.28 -0.51
CA ARG A 130 13.92 -4.76 -1.12
C ARG A 130 14.09 -4.23 -2.55
N ASP A 131 15.29 -4.32 -3.07
CA ASP A 131 15.59 -4.00 -4.46
C ASP A 131 14.70 -4.81 -5.42
N GLY A 132 14.12 -4.12 -6.39
CA GLY A 132 13.17 -4.71 -7.35
C GLY A 132 11.79 -5.04 -6.77
N GLY A 133 11.52 -4.70 -5.52
CA GLY A 133 10.22 -4.82 -4.90
C GLY A 133 9.22 -3.75 -5.39
N LEU A 134 8.01 -3.75 -4.80
CA LEU A 134 6.93 -2.85 -5.18
C LEU A 134 6.44 -2.04 -3.98
N ILE A 135 6.19 -0.76 -4.19
CA ILE A 135 5.35 0.06 -3.32
C ILE A 135 4.06 0.31 -4.09
N ALA A 136 2.94 -0.15 -3.54
CA ALA A 136 1.62 0.05 -4.12
C ALA A 136 0.73 0.84 -3.18
N GLY A 137 -0.38 1.36 -3.67
CA GLY A 137 -1.34 2.04 -2.82
C GLY A 137 -2.64 2.34 -3.54
N HIS A 138 -3.55 2.94 -2.78
CA HIS A 138 -4.89 3.34 -3.25
C HIS A 138 -5.01 4.86 -3.36
N ASP A 139 -6.19 5.29 -3.78
CA ASP A 139 -6.57 6.72 -3.85
C ASP A 139 -5.61 7.61 -4.65
N TYR A 140 -5.00 7.06 -5.72
CA TYR A 140 -4.28 7.86 -6.71
C TYR A 140 -5.27 8.72 -7.50
N ALA A 141 -5.78 9.75 -6.82
CA ALA A 141 -6.79 10.66 -7.29
C ALA A 141 -6.59 12.04 -6.64
N SER A 142 -7.15 13.09 -7.22
CA SER A 142 -7.03 14.46 -6.70
C SER A 142 -7.94 14.75 -5.50
N GLY A 143 -8.85 13.85 -5.15
CA GLY A 143 -9.74 14.03 -4.02
C GLY A 143 -10.91 13.07 -3.99
N ASN A 144 -11.62 13.10 -2.88
CA ASN A 144 -12.85 12.34 -2.69
C ASN A 144 -14.03 13.06 -3.34
N ILE A 145 -14.66 12.42 -4.30
CA ILE A 145 -15.76 13.00 -5.10
C ILE A 145 -17.02 13.23 -4.25
N GLU A 146 -17.25 12.37 -3.25
CA GLU A 146 -18.47 12.44 -2.44
C GLU A 146 -18.36 13.49 -1.34
N SER A 147 -17.21 13.58 -0.66
CA SER A 147 -16.97 14.51 0.42
C SER A 147 -16.32 15.85 0.00
N GLY A 148 -15.74 15.88 -1.20
CA GLY A 148 -14.98 17.04 -1.70
C GLY A 148 -13.62 17.24 -1.02
N LEU A 149 -13.17 16.28 -0.18
CA LEU A 149 -11.88 16.38 0.49
C LEU A 149 -10.75 16.20 -0.53
N PRO A 150 -9.76 17.12 -0.58
CA PRO A 150 -8.61 16.99 -1.46
C PRO A 150 -7.70 15.84 -0.98
N TYR A 151 -7.14 15.10 -1.94
CA TYR A 151 -6.12 14.09 -1.72
C TYR A 151 -4.77 14.57 -2.26
N GLY A 152 -3.70 14.20 -1.58
CA GLY A 152 -2.33 14.51 -1.99
C GLY A 152 -1.55 13.31 -2.52
N VAL A 153 -2.22 12.17 -2.72
CA VAL A 153 -1.56 10.92 -3.12
C VAL A 153 -0.88 11.05 -4.49
N VAL A 154 -1.55 11.64 -5.48
CA VAL A 154 -0.97 11.87 -6.82
C VAL A 154 0.30 12.71 -6.73
N GLU A 155 0.24 13.81 -5.97
CA GLU A 155 1.38 14.71 -5.82
C GLU A 155 2.55 14.03 -5.13
N ALA A 156 2.29 13.30 -4.04
CA ALA A 156 3.31 12.59 -3.27
C ALA A 156 3.99 11.49 -4.11
N VAL A 157 3.21 10.65 -4.78
CA VAL A 157 3.75 9.58 -5.63
C VAL A 157 4.56 10.14 -6.79
N ASN A 158 4.07 11.20 -7.44
CA ASN A 158 4.77 11.81 -8.57
C ASN A 158 6.08 12.47 -8.15
N GLU A 159 6.08 13.19 -7.02
CA GLU A 159 7.29 13.77 -6.45
C GLU A 159 8.30 12.69 -6.08
N PHE A 160 7.85 11.66 -5.37
CA PHE A 160 8.68 10.54 -5.00
C PHE A 160 9.34 9.86 -6.20
N CYS A 161 8.57 9.54 -7.24
CA CYS A 161 9.09 8.93 -8.47
C CYS A 161 10.13 9.79 -9.16
N ASN A 162 9.86 11.09 -9.29
CA ASN A 162 10.80 12.03 -9.92
C ASN A 162 12.09 12.22 -9.09
N THR A 163 11.98 12.17 -7.75
CA THR A 163 13.11 12.40 -6.85
C THR A 163 14.02 11.18 -6.74
N HIS A 164 13.44 9.99 -6.69
CA HIS A 164 14.17 8.74 -6.40
C HIS A 164 14.33 7.81 -7.61
N ASP A 165 13.97 8.27 -8.79
CA ASP A 165 14.04 7.47 -10.03
C ASP A 165 13.22 6.17 -9.97
N TRP A 166 12.02 6.29 -9.40
CA TRP A 166 11.01 5.24 -9.42
C TRP A 166 10.03 5.46 -10.57
N ARG A 167 9.34 4.42 -11.00
CA ARG A 167 8.37 4.49 -12.10
C ARG A 167 7.05 3.82 -11.73
N LEU A 168 5.96 4.27 -12.33
CA LEU A 168 4.70 3.55 -12.31
C LEU A 168 4.84 2.25 -13.10
N ALA A 169 4.77 1.11 -12.39
CA ALA A 169 4.71 -0.20 -13.01
C ALA A 169 3.26 -0.53 -13.41
N TYR A 170 2.32 -0.17 -12.56
CA TYR A 170 0.90 -0.43 -12.76
C TYR A 170 0.05 0.76 -12.31
N LEU A 171 -1.05 0.98 -13.04
CA LEU A 171 -2.13 1.88 -12.66
C LEU A 171 -3.45 1.17 -12.93
N THR A 172 -4.44 1.30 -12.04
CA THR A 172 -5.75 0.70 -12.26
C THR A 172 -6.71 1.66 -12.96
N ASN A 173 -7.75 1.12 -13.60
CA ASN A 173 -8.83 1.88 -14.22
C ASN A 173 -10.15 1.58 -13.50
N GLU A 174 -10.26 1.98 -12.25
CA GLU A 174 -11.42 1.65 -11.42
C GLU A 174 -12.62 2.52 -11.72
N ALA A 175 -13.80 1.90 -11.84
CA ALA A 175 -15.02 2.58 -12.22
C ALA A 175 -15.45 3.69 -11.24
N ARG A 176 -15.02 3.61 -9.98
CA ARG A 176 -15.31 4.60 -8.93
C ARG A 176 -14.29 5.73 -8.83
N ARG A 177 -13.33 5.80 -9.75
CA ARG A 177 -12.30 6.86 -9.84
C ARG A 177 -11.25 6.92 -8.72
N TYR A 178 -11.25 5.99 -7.78
CA TYR A 178 -10.17 5.84 -6.78
C TYR A 178 -9.20 4.81 -7.31
N LEU A 179 -8.18 5.28 -8.04
CA LEU A 179 -7.22 4.39 -8.69
C LEU A 179 -6.25 3.80 -7.67
N SER A 180 -5.77 2.61 -7.96
CA SER A 180 -4.61 2.05 -7.27
C SER A 180 -3.39 2.15 -8.17
N PHE A 181 -2.25 2.37 -7.57
CA PHE A 181 -0.96 2.43 -8.25
C PHE A 181 -0.02 1.34 -7.71
N ALA A 182 1.00 1.03 -8.48
CA ALA A 182 2.18 0.34 -7.98
C ALA A 182 3.42 0.89 -8.68
N ILE A 183 4.40 1.25 -7.88
CA ILE A 183 5.68 1.79 -8.32
C ILE A 183 6.80 0.82 -8.01
N THR A 184 7.85 0.86 -8.80
CA THR A 184 9.07 0.09 -8.62
C THR A 184 10.27 0.93 -9.04
N HIS A 185 11.46 0.52 -8.63
CA HIS A 185 12.69 1.18 -9.03
C HIS A 185 12.85 1.13 -10.57
N THR A 186 13.31 2.20 -11.15
CA THR A 186 13.70 2.21 -12.56
C THR A 186 14.96 1.35 -12.68
N THR A 187 14.83 0.14 -13.21
CA THR A 187 16.01 -0.66 -13.55
C THR A 187 16.71 -0.01 -14.72
N ALA A 188 18.00 0.27 -14.56
CA ALA A 188 18.84 0.76 -15.65
C ALA A 188 18.93 -0.25 -16.81
#